data_77e73adac1e9f58b01a00c3541cd632c
#
_entry.id   77e73adac1e9f58b01a00c3541cd632c
#
_cell.length_a   1.000
_cell.length_b   1.000
_cell.length_c   1.000
_cell.angle_alpha   90.00
_cell.angle_beta   90.00
_cell.angle_gamma   90.00
#
_symmetry.space_group_name_H-M   'P 1'
#
loop_
_entity.id
_entity.type
_entity.pdbx_description
1 polymer ?
#
loop_
_entity_poly.entity_id
_entity_poly.type
_entity_poly.pdbx_seq_one_letter_code
_entity_poly.pdbx_strand_id
1 'polypeptide(L)'
;MEKDKNKMENKKLTELLEHLEYELVQGTLDREIPAVVYDSRKVVPGCLFLCIGGANFDGHDFAAQVAEQGAGVLVVQKDVELPENVDVTVIKVADTRYAMAFISAAWFGHPAEKLKVIGITGTKGKTTTTYLVKSILENAGYKVGLVGTIEVIIGDEHIHANNTTPESYLLQEYFARMVEAGLDTVVMEVSSQALMLHRTQGFVFDYGIFTNLEPDHIGPNEHASFEEYLHCKGLLFKQCKVGIVNGDDEHWQAVTEGHTCTLESFGMGEHCMLRAEERKLVHKPGELGVTFHVAGLMDFDVEVPMPGKFSVYNALAAIAICRHFKVDEENIKKALLQAKVKGRIEMIKVSDQFTLLIDYAHNAMALESLLTTLREYEPHRLISLFLSLIHISEPTRLD
;
A
#
# COMPACT_ATOMS: atom_id res chain seq x y z
N MET A 1 -33.43 4.75 -12.33
CA MET A 1 -32.75 4.12 -13.47
C MET A 1 -31.33 3.90 -13.05
N GLU A 2 -31.02 2.72 -12.49
CA GLU A 2 -29.67 2.27 -12.28
C GLU A 2 -28.99 2.14 -13.64
N LYS A 3 -27.96 2.94 -13.88
CA LYS A 3 -27.10 2.76 -15.04
C LYS A 3 -26.46 1.38 -14.93
N ASP A 4 -26.64 0.56 -15.95
CA ASP A 4 -25.88 -0.68 -16.17
C ASP A 4 -24.41 -0.37 -15.89
N LYS A 5 -23.91 -0.89 -14.75
CA LYS A 5 -22.47 -0.89 -14.44
C LYS A 5 -21.81 -1.69 -15.56
N ASN A 6 -20.86 -1.10 -16.24
CA ASN A 6 -20.02 -1.65 -17.29
C ASN A 6 -19.89 -3.15 -17.21
N LYS A 7 -20.63 -3.88 -18.06
CA LYS A 7 -20.43 -5.30 -18.26
C LYS A 7 -19.09 -5.41 -18.99
N MET A 8 -18.05 -5.83 -18.29
CA MET A 8 -16.76 -6.06 -18.93
C MET A 8 -16.96 -7.05 -20.08
N GLU A 9 -16.30 -6.83 -21.21
CA GLU A 9 -16.32 -7.74 -22.34
C GLU A 9 -15.66 -9.06 -21.92
N ASN A 10 -16.17 -10.18 -22.46
CA ASN A 10 -15.56 -11.49 -22.26
C ASN A 10 -14.11 -11.47 -22.76
N LYS A 11 -13.24 -12.17 -22.06
CA LYS A 11 -11.84 -12.33 -22.47
C LYS A 11 -11.53 -13.78 -22.78
N LYS A 12 -10.60 -14.01 -23.70
CA LYS A 12 -10.13 -15.36 -23.96
C LYS A 12 -9.27 -15.86 -22.80
N LEU A 13 -9.42 -17.11 -22.45
CA LEU A 13 -8.60 -17.76 -21.42
C LEU A 13 -7.10 -17.60 -21.70
N THR A 14 -6.68 -17.73 -22.97
CA THR A 14 -5.29 -17.59 -23.38
C THR A 14 -4.72 -16.19 -23.13
N GLU A 15 -5.53 -15.13 -23.24
CA GLU A 15 -5.10 -13.76 -22.90
C GLU A 15 -4.88 -13.60 -21.40
N LEU A 16 -5.72 -14.24 -20.57
CA LEU A 16 -5.59 -14.18 -19.11
C LEU A 16 -4.37 -14.94 -18.58
N LEU A 17 -3.89 -15.94 -19.34
CA LEU A 17 -2.76 -16.80 -18.97
C LEU A 17 -1.44 -16.40 -19.62
N GLU A 18 -1.38 -15.34 -20.43
CA GLU A 18 -0.24 -14.98 -21.30
C GLU A 18 1.10 -14.90 -20.56
N HIS A 19 1.11 -14.43 -19.32
CA HIS A 19 2.33 -14.23 -18.52
C HIS A 19 2.52 -15.27 -17.42
N LEU A 20 1.87 -16.44 -17.54
CA LEU A 20 1.92 -17.51 -16.54
C LEU A 20 2.49 -18.79 -17.11
N GLU A 21 3.32 -19.44 -16.32
CA GLU A 21 3.65 -20.86 -16.53
C GLU A 21 2.54 -21.70 -15.92
N TYR A 22 1.96 -22.61 -16.72
CA TYR A 22 0.85 -23.45 -16.29
C TYR A 22 0.86 -24.82 -16.98
N GLU A 23 0.16 -25.75 -16.38
CA GLU A 23 -0.18 -27.05 -16.94
C GLU A 23 -1.69 -27.11 -17.21
N LEU A 24 -2.07 -27.51 -18.42
CA LEU A 24 -3.46 -27.86 -18.74
C LEU A 24 -3.74 -29.29 -18.29
N VAL A 25 -4.38 -29.45 -17.14
CA VAL A 25 -4.67 -30.75 -16.57
C VAL A 25 -5.89 -31.39 -17.23
N GLN A 26 -6.91 -30.57 -17.55
CA GLN A 26 -8.17 -31.02 -18.13
C GLN A 26 -8.82 -29.94 -18.98
N GLY A 27 -9.61 -30.31 -19.97
CA GLY A 27 -10.44 -29.40 -20.76
C GLY A 27 -9.69 -28.75 -21.93
N THR A 28 -10.01 -27.50 -22.24
CA THR A 28 -9.51 -26.77 -23.40
C THR A 28 -9.17 -25.32 -23.06
N LEU A 29 -8.19 -24.74 -23.75
CA LEU A 29 -7.84 -23.30 -23.65
C LEU A 29 -8.78 -22.42 -24.50
N ASP A 30 -9.57 -22.99 -25.40
CA ASP A 30 -10.54 -22.27 -26.23
C ASP A 30 -11.82 -21.99 -25.43
N ARG A 31 -11.71 -21.02 -24.52
CA ARG A 31 -12.83 -20.56 -23.67
C ARG A 31 -12.87 -19.05 -23.60
N GLU A 32 -14.07 -18.51 -23.61
CA GLU A 32 -14.36 -17.13 -23.30
C GLU A 32 -14.78 -17.00 -21.84
N ILE A 33 -14.14 -16.10 -21.13
CA ILE A 33 -14.30 -15.91 -19.69
C ILE A 33 -15.15 -14.66 -19.43
N PRO A 34 -16.36 -14.80 -18.90
CA PRO A 34 -17.26 -13.68 -18.60
C PRO A 34 -16.97 -12.99 -17.26
N ALA A 35 -16.24 -13.66 -16.36
CA ALA A 35 -15.88 -13.14 -15.05
C ALA A 35 -14.67 -13.89 -14.46
N VAL A 36 -13.87 -13.20 -13.67
CA VAL A 36 -12.81 -13.77 -12.82
C VAL A 36 -13.27 -13.69 -11.36
N VAL A 37 -13.27 -14.82 -10.66
CA VAL A 37 -13.85 -14.97 -9.30
C VAL A 37 -12.91 -15.75 -8.41
N TYR A 38 -12.80 -15.37 -7.14
CA TYR A 38 -12.07 -16.08 -6.08
C TYR A 38 -12.88 -16.25 -4.78
N ASP A 39 -14.17 -15.92 -4.83
CA ASP A 39 -15.16 -16.15 -3.77
C ASP A 39 -16.23 -17.11 -4.30
N SER A 40 -16.33 -18.32 -3.73
CA SER A 40 -17.25 -19.36 -4.18
C SER A 40 -18.74 -18.95 -4.18
N ARG A 41 -19.10 -17.91 -3.41
CA ARG A 41 -20.46 -17.36 -3.36
C ARG A 41 -20.79 -16.47 -4.56
N LYS A 42 -19.78 -16.07 -5.35
CA LYS A 42 -19.89 -15.16 -6.50
C LYS A 42 -19.73 -15.88 -7.86
N VAL A 43 -19.74 -17.19 -7.86
CA VAL A 43 -19.62 -18.00 -9.08
C VAL A 43 -20.76 -17.69 -10.04
N VAL A 44 -20.42 -17.48 -11.31
CA VAL A 44 -21.37 -17.33 -12.42
C VAL A 44 -21.00 -18.32 -13.54
N PRO A 45 -21.99 -18.75 -14.36
CA PRO A 45 -21.72 -19.70 -15.44
C PRO A 45 -20.60 -19.24 -16.38
N GLY A 46 -19.64 -20.13 -16.63
CA GLY A 46 -18.49 -19.91 -17.51
C GLY A 46 -17.34 -19.13 -16.87
N CYS A 47 -17.44 -18.67 -15.61
CA CYS A 47 -16.38 -17.90 -14.96
C CYS A 47 -15.08 -18.68 -14.79
N LEU A 48 -13.97 -17.94 -14.67
CA LEU A 48 -12.71 -18.46 -14.17
C LEU A 48 -12.71 -18.30 -12.64
N PHE A 49 -12.58 -19.42 -11.93
CA PHE A 49 -12.48 -19.45 -10.47
C PHE A 49 -11.04 -19.75 -10.03
N LEU A 50 -10.50 -18.87 -9.18
CA LEU A 50 -9.17 -19.00 -8.57
C LEU A 50 -9.29 -19.70 -7.21
N CYS A 51 -8.70 -20.89 -7.07
CA CYS A 51 -8.64 -21.61 -5.81
C CYS A 51 -7.52 -21.07 -4.92
N ILE A 52 -7.84 -20.05 -4.11
CA ILE A 52 -6.86 -19.38 -3.25
C ILE A 52 -6.81 -20.03 -1.88
N GLY A 53 -5.61 -20.44 -1.44
CA GLY A 53 -5.36 -20.85 -0.06
C GLY A 53 -5.38 -19.66 0.89
N GLY A 54 -6.24 -19.68 1.89
CA GLY A 54 -6.35 -18.68 2.96
C GLY A 54 -5.96 -19.24 4.32
N ALA A 55 -5.88 -18.38 5.35
CA ALA A 55 -5.55 -18.81 6.71
C ALA A 55 -6.62 -19.71 7.35
N ASN A 56 -7.90 -19.51 7.01
CA ASN A 56 -9.03 -20.23 7.61
C ASN A 56 -9.76 -21.15 6.62
N PHE A 57 -9.65 -20.91 5.33
CA PHE A 57 -10.34 -21.64 4.28
C PHE A 57 -9.41 -21.82 3.08
N ASP A 58 -9.50 -22.99 2.44
CA ASP A 58 -8.79 -23.25 1.19
C ASP A 58 -9.80 -23.28 0.04
N GLY A 59 -9.59 -22.41 -0.97
CA GLY A 59 -10.44 -22.35 -2.17
C GLY A 59 -10.49 -23.67 -2.95
N HIS A 60 -9.47 -24.54 -2.82
CA HIS A 60 -9.45 -25.85 -3.46
C HIS A 60 -10.50 -26.80 -2.90
N ASP A 61 -10.91 -26.64 -1.64
CA ASP A 61 -11.95 -27.46 -1.01
C ASP A 61 -13.33 -27.23 -1.65
N PHE A 62 -13.50 -26.11 -2.36
CA PHE A 62 -14.72 -25.75 -3.07
C PHE A 62 -14.68 -26.08 -4.56
N ALA A 63 -13.60 -26.68 -5.09
CA ALA A 63 -13.42 -26.92 -6.52
C ALA A 63 -14.58 -27.73 -7.15
N ALA A 64 -14.98 -28.82 -6.53
CA ALA A 64 -16.12 -29.63 -6.98
C ALA A 64 -17.43 -28.84 -7.00
N GLN A 65 -17.71 -28.11 -5.89
CA GLN A 65 -18.93 -27.32 -5.75
C GLN A 65 -19.01 -26.21 -6.80
N VAL A 66 -17.94 -25.46 -7.04
CA VAL A 66 -17.95 -24.34 -8.01
C VAL A 66 -18.01 -24.85 -9.46
N ALA A 67 -17.43 -26.03 -9.74
CA ALA A 67 -17.60 -26.70 -11.03
C ALA A 67 -19.06 -27.10 -11.29
N GLU A 68 -19.77 -27.68 -10.29
CA GLU A 68 -21.19 -27.97 -10.35
C GLU A 68 -22.06 -26.69 -10.50
N GLN A 69 -21.63 -25.58 -9.94
CA GLN A 69 -22.27 -24.26 -10.09
C GLN A 69 -22.06 -23.67 -11.49
N GLY A 70 -21.24 -24.30 -12.34
CA GLY A 70 -21.00 -23.90 -13.71
C GLY A 70 -19.77 -23.03 -13.94
N ALA A 71 -18.78 -23.04 -13.03
CA ALA A 71 -17.47 -22.46 -13.34
C ALA A 71 -16.89 -23.13 -14.59
N GLY A 72 -16.44 -22.33 -15.57
CA GLY A 72 -15.89 -22.84 -16.83
C GLY A 72 -14.40 -23.17 -16.73
N VAL A 73 -13.68 -22.53 -15.82
CA VAL A 73 -12.24 -22.70 -15.59
C VAL A 73 -11.93 -22.69 -14.10
N LEU A 74 -11.10 -23.63 -13.66
CA LEU A 74 -10.49 -23.64 -12.32
C LEU A 74 -8.98 -23.40 -12.45
N VAL A 75 -8.45 -22.47 -11.67
CA VAL A 75 -6.99 -22.28 -11.50
C VAL A 75 -6.60 -22.81 -10.13
N VAL A 76 -5.76 -23.83 -10.11
CA VAL A 76 -5.39 -24.60 -8.91
C VAL A 76 -3.88 -24.68 -8.75
N GLN A 77 -3.38 -24.89 -7.53
CA GLN A 77 -1.95 -25.19 -7.27
C GLN A 77 -1.70 -26.61 -6.74
N LYS A 78 -2.75 -27.36 -6.52
CA LYS A 78 -2.72 -28.79 -6.16
C LYS A 78 -3.82 -29.52 -6.89
N ASP A 79 -3.74 -30.85 -6.93
CA ASP A 79 -4.77 -31.67 -7.54
C ASP A 79 -6.10 -31.54 -6.81
N VAL A 80 -7.19 -31.53 -7.56
CA VAL A 80 -8.56 -31.42 -7.05
C VAL A 80 -9.40 -32.56 -7.61
N GLU A 81 -10.31 -33.09 -6.79
CA GLU A 81 -11.28 -34.10 -7.22
C GLU A 81 -12.52 -33.39 -7.76
N LEU A 82 -12.94 -33.77 -8.96
CA LEU A 82 -14.10 -33.18 -9.64
C LEU A 82 -15.13 -34.24 -9.99
N PRO A 83 -16.42 -33.92 -10.04
CA PRO A 83 -17.48 -34.82 -10.53
C PRO A 83 -17.22 -35.21 -11.99
N GLU A 84 -17.59 -36.46 -12.35
CA GLU A 84 -17.31 -37.06 -13.69
C GLU A 84 -17.96 -36.29 -14.88
N ASN A 85 -19.02 -35.54 -14.66
CA ASN A 85 -19.85 -34.95 -15.72
C ASN A 85 -19.82 -33.41 -15.76
N VAL A 86 -18.75 -32.78 -15.26
CA VAL A 86 -18.61 -31.33 -15.31
C VAL A 86 -17.75 -30.89 -16.51
N ASP A 87 -18.27 -29.94 -17.28
CA ASP A 87 -17.50 -29.31 -18.38
C ASP A 87 -16.66 -28.13 -17.84
N VAL A 88 -15.50 -28.44 -17.26
CA VAL A 88 -14.59 -27.46 -16.68
C VAL A 88 -13.16 -27.66 -17.18
N THR A 89 -12.48 -26.59 -17.47
CA THR A 89 -11.05 -26.57 -17.74
C THR A 89 -10.28 -26.39 -16.45
N VAL A 90 -9.26 -27.22 -16.20
CA VAL A 90 -8.38 -27.13 -15.02
C VAL A 90 -6.99 -26.73 -15.44
N ILE A 91 -6.57 -25.59 -14.92
CA ILE A 91 -5.22 -24.99 -15.12
C ILE A 91 -4.47 -25.10 -13.79
N LYS A 92 -3.35 -25.83 -13.79
CA LYS A 92 -2.49 -25.96 -12.63
C LYS A 92 -1.31 -25.00 -12.73
N VAL A 93 -1.07 -24.24 -11.67
CA VAL A 93 0.01 -23.27 -11.53
C VAL A 93 0.83 -23.57 -10.27
N ALA A 94 2.04 -23.03 -10.18
CA ALA A 94 2.88 -23.20 -8.99
C ALA A 94 2.30 -22.50 -7.74
N ASP A 95 1.69 -21.32 -7.94
CA ASP A 95 1.10 -20.48 -6.89
C ASP A 95 -0.14 -19.74 -7.44
N THR A 96 -1.29 -20.00 -6.84
CA THR A 96 -2.55 -19.39 -7.27
C THR A 96 -2.69 -17.93 -6.91
N ARG A 97 -1.99 -17.43 -5.87
CA ARG A 97 -1.95 -16.00 -5.54
C ARG A 97 -1.12 -15.22 -6.55
N TYR A 98 0.04 -15.78 -6.93
CA TYR A 98 0.85 -15.25 -8.02
C TYR A 98 0.06 -15.19 -9.31
N ALA A 99 -0.60 -16.30 -9.68
CA ALA A 99 -1.44 -16.39 -10.88
C ALA A 99 -2.60 -15.38 -10.83
N MET A 100 -3.25 -15.18 -9.67
CA MET A 100 -4.32 -14.21 -9.49
C MET A 100 -3.86 -12.79 -9.85
N ALA A 101 -2.65 -12.41 -9.50
CA ALA A 101 -2.13 -11.07 -9.81
C ALA A 101 -2.02 -10.82 -11.31
N PHE A 102 -1.48 -11.77 -12.08
CA PHE A 102 -1.35 -11.65 -13.53
C PHE A 102 -2.69 -11.78 -14.26
N ILE A 103 -3.52 -12.75 -13.87
CA ILE A 103 -4.88 -12.91 -14.40
C ILE A 103 -5.71 -11.64 -14.17
N SER A 104 -5.61 -11.05 -13.00
CA SER A 104 -6.33 -9.80 -12.68
C SER A 104 -5.82 -8.62 -13.49
N ALA A 105 -4.49 -8.49 -13.66
CA ALA A 105 -3.92 -7.45 -14.50
C ALA A 105 -4.42 -7.58 -15.95
N ALA A 106 -4.39 -8.77 -16.54
CA ALA A 106 -4.92 -9.05 -17.86
C ALA A 106 -6.43 -8.81 -17.94
N TRP A 107 -7.19 -9.25 -16.92
CA TRP A 107 -8.64 -9.09 -16.84
C TRP A 107 -9.05 -7.61 -16.91
N PHE A 108 -8.37 -6.74 -16.20
CA PHE A 108 -8.63 -5.30 -16.19
C PHE A 108 -7.86 -4.52 -17.29
N GLY A 109 -7.14 -5.20 -18.20
CA GLY A 109 -6.45 -4.59 -19.34
C GLY A 109 -5.21 -3.80 -18.95
N HIS A 110 -4.43 -4.33 -17.99
CA HIS A 110 -3.15 -3.80 -17.52
C HIS A 110 -3.20 -2.31 -17.12
N PRO A 111 -4.12 -1.93 -16.22
CA PRO A 111 -4.36 -0.52 -15.90
C PRO A 111 -3.14 0.17 -15.27
N ALA A 112 -2.26 -0.55 -14.58
CA ALA A 112 -1.04 -0.01 -14.01
C ALA A 112 -0.08 0.59 -15.07
N GLU A 113 -0.11 0.12 -16.31
CA GLU A 113 0.70 0.67 -17.40
C GLU A 113 0.28 2.09 -17.82
N LYS A 114 -0.95 2.48 -17.47
CA LYS A 114 -1.53 3.80 -17.76
C LYS A 114 -1.39 4.78 -16.59
N LEU A 115 -0.81 4.33 -15.47
CA LEU A 115 -0.60 5.10 -14.26
C LEU A 115 0.89 5.18 -13.93
N LYS A 116 1.31 6.25 -13.25
CA LYS A 116 2.55 6.25 -12.51
C LYS A 116 2.31 5.62 -11.14
N VAL A 117 2.89 4.46 -10.88
CA VAL A 117 2.65 3.70 -9.65
C VAL A 117 3.78 3.91 -8.66
N ILE A 118 3.46 4.48 -7.50
CA ILE A 118 4.38 4.75 -6.39
C ILE A 118 4.03 3.83 -5.23
N GLY A 119 4.97 2.96 -4.83
CA GLY A 119 4.81 2.06 -3.69
C GLY A 119 5.65 2.50 -2.49
N ILE A 120 5.06 2.53 -1.30
CA ILE A 120 5.74 2.93 -0.07
C ILE A 120 5.70 1.78 0.94
N THR A 121 6.88 1.27 1.30
CA THR A 121 7.05 0.23 2.32
C THR A 121 7.85 0.74 3.51
N GLY A 122 7.78 0.02 4.61
CA GLY A 122 8.46 0.29 5.87
C GLY A 122 7.63 -0.13 7.07
N THR A 123 8.16 -0.06 8.26
CA THR A 123 7.41 -0.36 9.48
C THR A 123 6.47 0.80 9.79
N LYS A 124 6.98 2.02 9.88
CA LYS A 124 6.24 3.25 10.20
C LYS A 124 6.35 4.28 9.08
N GLY A 125 5.46 5.27 9.09
CA GLY A 125 5.51 6.42 8.17
C GLY A 125 4.85 6.19 6.81
N LYS A 126 4.47 4.98 6.40
CA LYS A 126 3.82 4.69 5.11
C LYS A 126 2.63 5.61 4.85
N THR A 127 1.63 5.59 5.71
CA THR A 127 0.41 6.40 5.58
C THR A 127 0.72 7.88 5.47
N THR A 128 1.53 8.42 6.40
CA THR A 128 1.89 9.85 6.37
C THR A 128 2.59 10.22 5.06
N THR A 129 3.60 9.45 4.65
CA THR A 129 4.32 9.71 3.39
C THR A 129 3.39 9.61 2.18
N THR A 130 2.47 8.63 2.14
CA THR A 130 1.49 8.47 1.05
C THR A 130 0.61 9.72 0.89
N TYR A 131 0.09 10.26 2.00
CA TYR A 131 -0.71 11.49 1.97
C TYR A 131 0.12 12.73 1.62
N LEU A 132 1.37 12.83 2.09
CA LEU A 132 2.27 13.93 1.73
C LEU A 132 2.58 13.92 0.22
N VAL A 133 2.91 12.77 -0.35
CA VAL A 133 3.15 12.60 -1.79
C VAL A 133 1.91 13.03 -2.57
N LYS A 134 0.73 12.51 -2.20
CA LYS A 134 -0.53 12.89 -2.84
C LYS A 134 -0.75 14.41 -2.80
N SER A 135 -0.60 15.02 -1.62
CA SER A 135 -0.78 16.46 -1.43
C SER A 135 0.16 17.30 -2.30
N ILE A 136 1.45 16.93 -2.36
CA ILE A 136 2.46 17.67 -3.16
C ILE A 136 2.14 17.53 -4.65
N LEU A 137 1.86 16.34 -5.14
CA LEU A 137 1.57 16.11 -6.55
C LEU A 137 0.26 16.78 -6.99
N GLU A 138 -0.80 16.71 -6.18
CA GLU A 138 -2.07 17.40 -6.47
C GLU A 138 -1.93 18.92 -6.48
N ASN A 139 -1.16 19.48 -5.54
CA ASN A 139 -0.89 20.91 -5.55
C ASN A 139 -0.11 21.36 -6.80
N ALA A 140 0.65 20.46 -7.41
CA ALA A 140 1.33 20.68 -8.68
C ALA A 140 0.47 20.33 -9.92
N GLY A 141 -0.81 19.97 -9.74
CA GLY A 141 -1.77 19.75 -10.82
C GLY A 141 -1.87 18.30 -11.33
N TYR A 142 -1.19 17.33 -10.70
CA TYR A 142 -1.36 15.91 -11.00
C TYR A 142 -2.67 15.39 -10.43
N LYS A 143 -3.24 14.35 -11.06
CA LYS A 143 -4.45 13.68 -10.60
C LYS A 143 -4.07 12.36 -9.93
N VAL A 144 -4.10 12.33 -8.60
CA VAL A 144 -3.49 11.27 -7.80
C VAL A 144 -4.52 10.42 -7.08
N GLY A 145 -4.51 9.12 -7.37
CA GLY A 145 -5.21 8.11 -6.57
C GLY A 145 -4.40 7.70 -5.35
N LEU A 146 -5.05 7.19 -4.32
CA LEU A 146 -4.42 6.69 -3.12
C LEU A 146 -4.97 5.32 -2.75
N VAL A 147 -4.08 4.39 -2.36
CA VAL A 147 -4.44 3.10 -1.76
C VAL A 147 -3.69 2.96 -0.44
N GLY A 148 -4.39 2.89 0.68
CA GLY A 148 -3.73 2.86 1.98
C GLY A 148 -4.57 2.31 3.12
N THR A 149 -4.00 2.34 4.31
CA THR A 149 -4.59 1.79 5.53
C THR A 149 -5.91 2.47 5.93
N ILE A 150 -6.02 3.78 5.68
CA ILE A 150 -7.21 4.54 6.07
C ILE A 150 -8.32 4.33 5.04
N GLU A 151 -7.99 4.49 3.76
CA GLU A 151 -8.95 4.51 2.67
C GLU A 151 -8.29 4.30 1.31
N VAL A 152 -9.11 4.05 0.31
CA VAL A 152 -8.76 4.18 -1.11
C VAL A 152 -9.45 5.41 -1.66
N ILE A 153 -8.70 6.27 -2.38
CA ILE A 153 -9.22 7.52 -2.96
C ILE A 153 -9.13 7.43 -4.49
N ILE A 154 -10.27 7.59 -5.16
CA ILE A 154 -10.38 7.60 -6.63
C ILE A 154 -11.14 8.87 -7.04
N GLY A 155 -10.41 9.93 -7.39
CA GLY A 155 -11.03 11.25 -7.58
C GLY A 155 -11.70 11.74 -6.29
N ASP A 156 -13.01 11.97 -6.33
CA ASP A 156 -13.80 12.41 -5.16
C ASP A 156 -14.37 11.23 -4.35
N GLU A 157 -14.16 10.00 -4.80
CA GLU A 157 -14.67 8.81 -4.12
C GLU A 157 -13.70 8.36 -3.04
N HIS A 158 -14.22 8.15 -1.81
CA HIS A 158 -13.51 7.65 -0.66
C HIS A 158 -14.07 6.29 -0.25
N ILE A 159 -13.25 5.24 -0.34
CA ILE A 159 -13.62 3.85 -0.06
C ILE A 159 -12.89 3.41 1.20
N HIS A 160 -13.63 2.90 2.17
CA HIS A 160 -13.03 2.34 3.40
C HIS A 160 -12.10 1.16 3.05
N ALA A 161 -10.88 1.19 3.58
CA ALA A 161 -9.91 0.12 3.36
C ALA A 161 -10.09 -1.01 4.38
N ASN A 162 -10.20 -2.25 3.89
CA ASN A 162 -10.19 -3.43 4.75
C ASN A 162 -8.76 -3.93 5.04
N ASN A 163 -7.83 -3.63 4.15
CA ASN A 163 -6.41 -3.98 4.25
C ASN A 163 -5.56 -2.80 3.79
N THR A 164 -4.38 -2.63 4.38
CA THR A 164 -3.39 -1.64 3.94
C THR A 164 -3.08 -1.75 2.44
N THR A 165 -2.93 -2.98 1.96
CA THR A 165 -2.74 -3.32 0.55
C THR A 165 -3.78 -4.38 0.18
N PRO A 166 -4.72 -4.10 -0.72
CA PRO A 166 -5.76 -5.04 -1.13
C PRO A 166 -5.22 -6.31 -1.79
N GLU A 167 -6.06 -7.34 -1.91
CA GLU A 167 -5.77 -8.49 -2.77
C GLU A 167 -5.60 -8.02 -4.23
N SER A 168 -4.79 -8.75 -5.00
CA SER A 168 -4.37 -8.33 -6.35
C SER A 168 -5.54 -8.06 -7.29
N TYR A 169 -6.63 -8.83 -7.22
CA TYR A 169 -7.83 -8.58 -8.03
C TYR A 169 -8.44 -7.20 -7.73
N LEU A 170 -8.65 -6.90 -6.45
CA LEU A 170 -9.24 -5.63 -6.04
C LEU A 170 -8.29 -4.45 -6.32
N LEU A 171 -6.99 -4.66 -6.20
CA LEU A 171 -5.98 -3.65 -6.53
C LEU A 171 -6.02 -3.29 -8.02
N GLN A 172 -6.11 -4.27 -8.91
CA GLN A 172 -6.23 -4.04 -10.35
C GLN A 172 -7.57 -3.40 -10.73
N GLU A 173 -8.65 -3.76 -10.03
CA GLU A 173 -9.96 -3.10 -10.17
C GLU A 173 -9.86 -1.61 -9.80
N TYR A 174 -9.22 -1.28 -8.69
CA TYR A 174 -9.01 0.11 -8.29
C TYR A 174 -8.17 0.88 -9.32
N PHE A 175 -7.10 0.28 -9.84
CA PHE A 175 -6.29 0.90 -10.90
C PHE A 175 -7.12 1.14 -12.17
N ALA A 176 -7.94 0.19 -12.59
CA ALA A 176 -8.81 0.38 -13.74
C ALA A 176 -9.79 1.55 -13.54
N ARG A 177 -10.42 1.63 -12.35
CA ARG A 177 -11.31 2.74 -11.99
C ARG A 177 -10.59 4.08 -11.92
N MET A 178 -9.34 4.10 -11.45
CA MET A 178 -8.49 5.31 -11.45
C MET A 178 -8.23 5.80 -12.88
N VAL A 179 -7.90 4.88 -13.79
CA VAL A 179 -7.73 5.19 -15.22
C VAL A 179 -9.02 5.72 -15.84
N GLU A 180 -10.17 5.09 -15.57
CA GLU A 180 -11.49 5.53 -16.03
C GLU A 180 -11.86 6.92 -15.49
N ALA A 181 -11.48 7.22 -14.24
CA ALA A 181 -11.65 8.54 -13.64
C ALA A 181 -10.66 9.60 -14.16
N GLY A 182 -9.74 9.20 -15.05
CA GLY A 182 -8.74 10.09 -15.66
C GLY A 182 -7.63 10.50 -14.70
N LEU A 183 -7.31 9.66 -13.71
CA LEU A 183 -6.13 9.83 -12.86
C LEU A 183 -4.88 9.41 -13.65
N ASP A 184 -3.74 10.01 -13.33
CA ASP A 184 -2.46 9.75 -14.00
C ASP A 184 -1.43 9.07 -13.08
N THR A 185 -1.66 9.14 -11.79
CA THR A 185 -0.73 8.66 -10.76
C THR A 185 -1.50 7.97 -9.64
N VAL A 186 -0.90 6.93 -9.07
CA VAL A 186 -1.37 6.31 -7.82
C VAL A 186 -0.22 6.19 -6.85
N VAL A 187 -0.46 6.58 -5.60
CA VAL A 187 0.45 6.35 -4.49
C VAL A 187 -0.18 5.34 -3.54
N MET A 188 0.58 4.31 -3.16
CA MET A 188 0.04 3.24 -2.34
C MET A 188 0.97 2.78 -1.23
N GLU A 189 0.37 2.40 -0.11
CA GLU A 189 1.07 1.68 0.94
C GLU A 189 1.27 0.23 0.53
N VAL A 190 2.50 -0.27 0.69
CA VAL A 190 2.87 -1.66 0.36
C VAL A 190 3.33 -2.34 1.64
N SER A 191 2.49 -3.21 2.20
CA SER A 191 2.82 -4.00 3.37
C SER A 191 3.74 -5.16 3.01
N SER A 192 4.59 -5.60 3.95
CA SER A 192 5.45 -6.78 3.77
C SER A 192 4.63 -8.04 3.48
N GLN A 193 3.49 -8.19 4.15
CA GLN A 193 2.58 -9.32 3.91
C GLN A 193 1.98 -9.29 2.50
N ALA A 194 1.70 -8.10 1.95
CA ALA A 194 1.20 -8.00 0.57
C ALA A 194 2.26 -8.43 -0.45
N LEU A 195 3.52 -8.10 -0.21
CA LEU A 195 4.65 -8.56 -1.02
C LEU A 195 4.83 -10.08 -0.90
N MET A 196 4.78 -10.63 0.31
CA MET A 196 4.84 -12.08 0.59
C MET A 196 3.71 -12.85 -0.11
N LEU A 197 2.50 -12.30 -0.10
CA LEU A 197 1.30 -12.93 -0.67
C LEU A 197 1.05 -12.53 -2.13
N HIS A 198 2.04 -12.02 -2.85
CA HIS A 198 1.98 -11.67 -4.27
C HIS A 198 0.88 -10.65 -4.65
N ARG A 199 0.35 -9.87 -3.69
CA ARG A 199 -0.74 -8.92 -3.97
C ARG A 199 -0.37 -7.81 -4.94
N THR A 200 0.93 -7.51 -5.05
CA THR A 200 1.47 -6.46 -5.91
C THR A 200 2.15 -7.00 -7.17
N GLN A 201 2.06 -8.30 -7.46
CA GLN A 201 2.56 -8.86 -8.71
C GLN A 201 1.67 -8.45 -9.91
N GLY A 202 2.10 -8.74 -11.13
CA GLY A 202 1.37 -8.42 -12.35
C GLY A 202 1.56 -6.98 -12.86
N PHE A 203 2.41 -6.16 -12.21
CA PHE A 203 2.85 -4.85 -12.69
C PHE A 203 4.19 -4.46 -12.08
N VAL A 204 4.79 -3.38 -12.56
CA VAL A 204 6.05 -2.83 -12.06
C VAL A 204 5.79 -1.43 -11.50
N PHE A 205 6.26 -1.16 -10.29
CA PHE A 205 6.23 0.18 -9.72
C PHE A 205 7.18 1.11 -10.49
N ASP A 206 6.76 2.33 -10.81
CA ASP A 206 7.70 3.34 -11.29
C ASP A 206 8.67 3.73 -10.17
N TYR A 207 8.17 3.80 -8.93
CA TYR A 207 8.98 4.16 -7.77
C TYR A 207 8.62 3.30 -6.55
N GLY A 208 9.66 2.83 -5.84
CA GLY A 208 9.55 2.14 -4.56
C GLY A 208 10.22 2.93 -3.45
N ILE A 209 9.56 3.18 -2.34
CA ILE A 209 10.10 3.93 -1.20
C ILE A 209 10.22 3.02 0.02
N PHE A 210 11.38 3.08 0.70
CA PHE A 210 11.61 2.47 2.00
C PHE A 210 11.77 3.54 3.07
N THR A 211 10.91 3.52 4.07
CA THR A 211 10.91 4.52 5.15
C THR A 211 11.77 4.12 6.35
N ASN A 212 11.59 2.92 6.88
CA ASN A 212 12.34 2.37 8.03
C ASN A 212 11.99 0.90 8.27
N LEU A 213 12.82 0.22 9.07
CA LEU A 213 12.56 -1.12 9.55
C LEU A 213 12.80 -1.22 11.06
N GLU A 214 11.77 -1.62 11.79
CA GLU A 214 11.83 -1.97 13.22
C GLU A 214 11.18 -3.34 13.42
N PRO A 215 11.54 -4.11 14.46
CA PRO A 215 10.87 -5.37 14.77
C PRO A 215 9.37 -5.15 14.99
N ASP A 216 8.57 -5.69 14.07
CA ASP A 216 7.11 -5.62 14.09
C ASP A 216 6.56 -6.76 13.22
N HIS A 217 5.28 -7.09 13.36
CA HIS A 217 4.62 -8.11 12.53
C HIS A 217 5.31 -9.49 12.53
N ILE A 218 5.86 -9.91 13.69
CA ILE A 218 6.48 -11.22 13.88
C ILE A 218 5.59 -12.03 14.83
N GLY A 219 4.99 -13.11 14.35
CA GLY A 219 4.10 -13.93 15.17
C GLY A 219 3.26 -14.94 14.38
N PRO A 220 2.35 -15.63 15.04
CA PRO A 220 1.42 -16.54 14.38
C PRO A 220 0.59 -15.81 13.33
N ASN A 221 0.53 -16.31 12.11
CA ASN A 221 -0.14 -15.72 10.94
C ASN A 221 0.47 -14.40 10.43
N GLU A 222 1.65 -14.04 10.88
CA GLU A 222 2.47 -12.93 10.39
C GLU A 222 3.80 -13.48 9.84
N HIS A 223 4.89 -12.73 9.93
CA HIS A 223 6.21 -13.23 9.52
C HIS A 223 6.79 -14.18 10.57
N ALA A 224 7.46 -15.24 10.10
CA ALA A 224 8.09 -16.21 10.98
C ALA A 224 9.31 -15.66 11.71
N SER A 225 10.00 -14.67 11.12
CA SER A 225 11.18 -14.03 11.68
C SER A 225 11.37 -12.60 11.19
N PHE A 226 12.28 -11.87 11.83
CA PHE A 226 12.68 -10.53 11.38
C PHE A 226 13.35 -10.56 10.00
N GLU A 227 14.14 -11.60 9.72
CA GLU A 227 14.80 -11.78 8.42
C GLU A 227 13.77 -11.98 7.29
N GLU A 228 12.71 -12.75 7.54
CA GLU A 228 11.62 -12.89 6.58
C GLU A 228 10.88 -11.55 6.36
N TYR A 229 10.60 -10.82 7.45
CA TYR A 229 9.98 -9.50 7.39
C TYR A 229 10.81 -8.51 6.56
N LEU A 230 12.11 -8.46 6.80
CA LEU A 230 13.10 -7.67 6.05
C LEU A 230 13.11 -8.10 4.59
N HIS A 231 13.25 -9.40 4.31
CA HIS A 231 13.27 -9.94 2.95
C HIS A 231 12.01 -9.56 2.18
N CYS A 232 10.84 -9.72 2.79
CA CYS A 232 9.56 -9.39 2.16
C CYS A 232 9.48 -7.91 1.75
N LYS A 233 9.94 -6.98 2.58
CA LYS A 233 10.01 -5.56 2.18
C LYS A 233 10.96 -5.33 1.01
N GLY A 234 12.05 -6.07 0.96
CA GLY A 234 13.04 -6.01 -0.11
C GLY A 234 12.49 -6.39 -1.49
N LEU A 235 11.41 -7.17 -1.55
CA LEU A 235 10.78 -7.56 -2.81
C LEU A 235 10.29 -6.35 -3.62
N LEU A 236 9.94 -5.23 -2.97
CA LEU A 236 9.57 -3.99 -3.67
C LEU A 236 10.71 -3.50 -4.58
N PHE A 237 11.96 -3.61 -4.14
CA PHE A 237 13.14 -3.13 -4.88
C PHE A 237 13.57 -4.07 -6.03
N LYS A 238 12.97 -5.25 -6.11
CA LYS A 238 13.06 -6.16 -7.26
C LYS A 238 11.92 -5.94 -8.27
N GLN A 239 10.95 -5.08 -7.91
CA GLN A 239 9.73 -4.83 -8.69
C GLN A 239 9.51 -3.34 -8.97
N CYS A 240 10.50 -2.47 -8.78
CA CYS A 240 10.41 -1.04 -9.10
C CYS A 240 11.52 -0.60 -10.05
N LYS A 241 11.29 0.53 -10.75
CA LYS A 241 12.29 1.13 -11.67
C LYS A 241 13.30 1.98 -10.90
N VAL A 242 12.82 2.76 -9.91
CA VAL A 242 13.64 3.60 -9.03
C VAL A 242 13.29 3.29 -7.59
N GLY A 243 14.29 2.97 -6.79
CA GLY A 243 14.18 2.75 -5.35
C GLY A 243 14.68 3.98 -4.57
N ILE A 244 13.91 4.47 -3.62
CA ILE A 244 14.22 5.63 -2.78
C ILE A 244 14.26 5.14 -1.33
N VAL A 245 15.42 5.20 -0.70
CA VAL A 245 15.63 4.59 0.61
C VAL A 245 16.01 5.61 1.68
N ASN A 246 15.51 5.40 2.89
CA ASN A 246 16.03 6.10 4.05
C ASN A 246 17.45 5.59 4.35
N GLY A 247 18.47 6.39 4.00
CA GLY A 247 19.86 6.02 4.18
C GLY A 247 20.33 6.03 5.63
N ASP A 248 19.57 6.61 6.55
CA ASP A 248 19.88 6.61 7.99
C ASP A 248 19.33 5.38 8.71
N ASP A 249 18.51 4.56 8.07
CA ASP A 249 18.03 3.29 8.62
C ASP A 249 19.13 2.22 8.48
N GLU A 250 19.51 1.57 9.59
CA GLU A 250 20.60 0.59 9.59
C GLU A 250 20.35 -0.63 8.68
N HIS A 251 19.11 -0.91 8.32
CA HIS A 251 18.70 -2.07 7.52
C HIS A 251 18.57 -1.77 6.02
N TRP A 252 18.73 -0.51 5.57
CA TRP A 252 18.45 -0.15 4.18
C TRP A 252 19.25 -0.97 3.17
N GLN A 253 20.52 -1.29 3.46
CA GLN A 253 21.38 -2.11 2.58
C GLN A 253 20.86 -3.55 2.48
N ALA A 254 20.47 -4.15 3.62
CA ALA A 254 19.93 -5.50 3.64
C ALA A 254 18.54 -5.56 2.96
N VAL A 255 17.68 -4.54 3.15
CA VAL A 255 16.38 -4.46 2.47
C VAL A 255 16.54 -4.36 0.96
N THR A 256 17.58 -3.70 0.47
CA THR A 256 17.81 -3.54 -0.96
C THR A 256 18.73 -4.61 -1.56
N GLU A 257 19.11 -5.62 -0.81
CA GLU A 257 19.96 -6.71 -1.33
C GLU A 257 19.33 -7.38 -2.55
N GLY A 258 20.12 -7.47 -3.64
CA GLY A 258 19.66 -8.02 -4.92
C GLY A 258 18.60 -7.18 -5.63
N HIS A 259 18.53 -5.88 -5.36
CA HIS A 259 17.66 -4.95 -6.09
C HIS A 259 17.99 -4.92 -7.59
N THR A 260 17.00 -4.58 -8.40
CA THR A 260 17.15 -4.44 -9.86
C THR A 260 16.93 -3.01 -10.35
N CYS A 261 16.61 -2.10 -9.43
CA CYS A 261 16.30 -0.70 -9.71
C CYS A 261 17.50 0.24 -9.51
N THR A 262 17.38 1.48 -9.98
CA THR A 262 18.29 2.55 -9.59
C THR A 262 17.98 2.98 -8.17
N LEU A 263 18.99 3.10 -7.29
CA LEU A 263 18.80 3.52 -5.90
C LEU A 263 19.16 4.99 -5.69
N GLU A 264 18.33 5.68 -4.93
CA GLU A 264 18.55 7.01 -4.38
C GLU A 264 18.31 6.97 -2.87
N SER A 265 18.95 7.87 -2.12
CA SER A 265 18.81 7.91 -0.67
C SER A 265 18.36 9.28 -0.16
N PHE A 266 17.56 9.27 0.91
CA PHE A 266 17.21 10.44 1.69
C PHE A 266 17.51 10.19 3.17
N GLY A 267 17.70 11.27 3.94
CA GLY A 267 17.96 11.18 5.37
C GLY A 267 18.48 12.48 5.96
N MET A 268 19.03 12.42 7.15
CA MET A 268 19.69 13.55 7.82
C MET A 268 21.23 13.38 7.80
N GLY A 269 21.72 12.18 7.49
CA GLY A 269 23.15 11.88 7.41
C GLY A 269 23.79 12.46 6.15
N GLU A 270 25.06 12.91 6.26
CA GLU A 270 25.83 13.49 5.14
C GLU A 270 25.98 12.57 3.93
N HIS A 271 25.84 11.25 4.15
CA HIS A 271 25.93 10.22 3.11
C HIS A 271 24.67 10.12 2.23
N CYS A 272 23.56 10.75 2.63
CA CYS A 272 22.32 10.74 1.87
C CYS A 272 22.35 11.74 0.72
N MET A 273 21.74 11.35 -0.40
CA MET A 273 21.70 12.19 -1.62
C MET A 273 20.77 13.40 -1.45
N LEU A 274 19.62 13.21 -0.79
CA LEU A 274 18.72 14.28 -0.37
C LEU A 274 18.71 14.36 1.16
N ARG A 275 19.01 15.52 1.73
CA ARG A 275 19.22 15.65 3.17
C ARG A 275 18.33 16.70 3.80
N ALA A 276 18.01 16.49 5.08
CA ALA A 276 17.51 17.56 5.95
C ALA A 276 18.62 18.02 6.88
N GLU A 277 18.89 19.31 6.84
CA GLU A 277 19.86 20.00 7.69
C GLU A 277 19.14 21.04 8.56
N GLU A 278 19.78 21.54 9.61
CA GLU A 278 19.27 22.63 10.46
C GLU A 278 17.83 22.46 11.00
N ARG A 279 17.46 21.24 11.41
CA ARG A 279 16.13 21.00 12.01
C ARG A 279 15.88 21.91 13.20
N LYS A 280 14.74 22.65 13.18
CA LYS A 280 14.26 23.48 14.29
C LYS A 280 12.81 23.11 14.62
N LEU A 281 12.47 23.20 15.91
CA LEU A 281 11.09 22.97 16.37
C LEU A 281 10.25 24.24 16.14
N VAL A 282 9.04 24.05 15.65
CA VAL A 282 8.03 25.12 15.53
C VAL A 282 7.00 24.92 16.63
N HIS A 283 6.90 25.88 17.53
CA HIS A 283 5.93 25.87 18.61
C HIS A 283 5.13 27.18 18.56
N LYS A 284 3.92 27.11 18.05
CA LYS A 284 2.94 28.20 18.01
C LYS A 284 1.71 27.80 18.83
N PRO A 285 0.89 28.73 19.36
CA PRO A 285 -0.32 28.38 20.08
C PRO A 285 -1.25 27.47 19.25
N GLY A 286 -1.49 26.24 19.74
CA GLY A 286 -2.30 25.22 19.05
C GLY A 286 -1.63 24.53 17.88
N GLU A 287 -0.36 24.81 17.57
CA GLU A 287 0.36 24.26 16.42
C GLU A 287 1.77 23.82 16.83
N LEU A 288 2.13 22.59 16.47
CA LEU A 288 3.48 22.03 16.61
C LEU A 288 3.98 21.61 15.25
N GLY A 289 5.27 21.80 14.98
CA GLY A 289 5.84 21.41 13.70
C GLY A 289 7.36 21.40 13.73
N VAL A 290 7.94 21.24 12.56
CA VAL A 290 9.39 21.32 12.33
C VAL A 290 9.68 22.17 11.11
N THR A 291 10.80 22.90 11.13
CA THR A 291 11.44 23.46 9.93
C THR A 291 12.77 22.79 9.73
N PHE A 292 13.19 22.69 8.49
CA PHE A 292 14.52 22.22 8.13
C PHE A 292 14.91 22.71 6.74
N HIS A 293 16.22 22.73 6.49
CA HIS A 293 16.78 23.01 5.19
C HIS A 293 16.91 21.70 4.40
N VAL A 294 16.37 21.65 3.18
CA VAL A 294 16.56 20.55 2.23
C VAL A 294 17.84 20.81 1.47
N ALA A 295 18.78 19.88 1.52
CA ALA A 295 20.09 19.98 0.87
C ALA A 295 20.40 18.77 -0.02
N GLY A 296 21.37 18.92 -0.92
CA GLY A 296 21.84 17.86 -1.82
C GLY A 296 21.16 17.90 -3.19
N LEU A 297 20.22 17.01 -3.47
CA LEU A 297 19.51 16.98 -4.75
C LEU A 297 18.57 18.17 -4.98
N MET A 298 18.23 18.90 -3.91
CA MET A 298 17.44 20.13 -3.91
C MET A 298 18.01 21.05 -2.83
N ASP A 299 17.66 22.37 -2.85
CA ASP A 299 18.23 23.40 -1.96
C ASP A 299 17.14 24.44 -1.60
N PHE A 300 16.41 24.22 -0.48
CA PHE A 300 15.38 25.15 0.01
C PHE A 300 14.94 24.85 1.45
N ASP A 301 14.36 25.85 2.10
CA ASP A 301 13.78 25.70 3.43
C ASP A 301 12.33 25.24 3.37
N VAL A 302 11.93 24.41 4.32
CA VAL A 302 10.56 23.88 4.43
C VAL A 302 10.07 23.89 5.86
N GLU A 303 8.76 24.14 6.05
CA GLU A 303 8.02 23.97 7.30
C GLU A 303 6.99 22.85 7.13
N VAL A 304 6.95 21.94 8.13
CA VAL A 304 6.00 20.83 8.20
C VAL A 304 5.21 20.97 9.50
N PRO A 305 3.88 21.14 9.47
CA PRO A 305 3.05 21.32 10.66
C PRO A 305 2.73 19.96 11.35
N MET A 306 3.75 19.15 11.49
CA MET A 306 3.73 17.86 12.22
C MET A 306 5.02 17.77 13.03
N PRO A 307 4.93 17.51 14.35
CA PRO A 307 6.09 17.45 15.22
C PRO A 307 6.95 16.22 14.98
N GLY A 308 8.21 16.33 15.36
CA GLY A 308 9.13 15.22 15.52
C GLY A 308 10.04 14.91 14.34
N LYS A 309 11.09 14.17 14.65
CA LYS A 309 12.12 13.75 13.70
C LYS A 309 11.53 12.88 12.57
N PHE A 310 10.56 12.02 12.89
CA PHE A 310 9.90 11.18 11.89
C PHE A 310 9.13 11.98 10.83
N SER A 311 8.61 13.18 11.19
CA SER A 311 7.95 14.07 10.22
C SER A 311 8.93 14.62 9.20
N VAL A 312 10.20 14.85 9.60
CA VAL A 312 11.27 15.22 8.67
C VAL A 312 11.53 14.09 7.67
N TYR A 313 11.67 12.84 8.12
CA TYR A 313 11.90 11.69 7.23
C TYR A 313 10.72 11.46 6.27
N ASN A 314 9.48 11.56 6.75
CA ASN A 314 8.30 11.40 5.91
C ASN A 314 8.21 12.52 4.85
N ALA A 315 8.53 13.76 5.22
CA ALA A 315 8.58 14.88 4.29
C ALA A 315 9.72 14.72 3.26
N LEU A 316 10.92 14.32 3.70
CA LEU A 316 12.04 14.05 2.79
C LEU A 316 11.71 12.94 1.79
N ALA A 317 11.09 11.85 2.23
CA ALA A 317 10.64 10.77 1.36
C ALA A 317 9.66 11.29 0.30
N ALA A 318 8.70 12.14 0.70
CA ALA A 318 7.75 12.77 -0.21
C ALA A 318 8.42 13.76 -1.18
N ILE A 319 9.37 14.56 -0.71
CA ILE A 319 10.15 15.47 -1.56
C ILE A 319 10.99 14.67 -2.56
N ALA A 320 11.65 13.60 -2.12
CA ALA A 320 12.51 12.77 -2.96
C ALA A 320 11.76 12.18 -4.16
N ILE A 321 10.52 11.71 -3.96
CA ILE A 321 9.70 11.20 -5.05
C ILE A 321 9.13 12.32 -5.93
N CYS A 322 8.64 13.42 -5.34
CA CYS A 322 8.02 14.51 -6.09
C CYS A 322 9.02 15.24 -7.00
N ARG A 323 10.32 15.19 -6.66
CA ARG A 323 11.41 15.67 -7.54
C ARG A 323 11.38 15.01 -8.93
N HIS A 324 11.08 13.72 -9.02
CA HIS A 324 10.97 12.99 -10.29
C HIS A 324 9.80 13.47 -11.17
N PHE A 325 8.79 14.09 -10.56
CA PHE A 325 7.66 14.71 -11.24
C PHE A 325 7.94 16.19 -11.60
N LYS A 326 9.16 16.68 -11.35
CA LYS A 326 9.59 18.06 -11.61
C LYS A 326 8.68 19.10 -10.93
N VAL A 327 8.18 18.76 -9.74
CA VAL A 327 7.41 19.71 -8.92
C VAL A 327 8.36 20.80 -8.44
N ASP A 328 7.95 22.04 -8.59
CA ASP A 328 8.73 23.19 -8.10
C ASP A 328 8.67 23.32 -6.59
N GLU A 329 9.65 24.03 -6.03
CA GLU A 329 9.83 24.19 -4.58
C GLU A 329 8.62 24.84 -3.91
N GLU A 330 8.01 25.83 -4.55
CA GLU A 330 6.88 26.57 -3.99
C GLU A 330 5.64 25.69 -3.84
N ASN A 331 5.40 24.79 -4.81
CA ASN A 331 4.34 23.80 -4.72
C ASN A 331 4.61 22.78 -3.61
N ILE A 332 5.88 22.35 -3.43
CA ILE A 332 6.28 21.47 -2.34
C ILE A 332 6.05 22.12 -0.98
N LYS A 333 6.59 23.33 -0.78
CA LYS A 333 6.45 24.11 0.47
C LYS A 333 4.99 24.31 0.85
N LYS A 334 4.19 24.77 -0.10
CA LYS A 334 2.76 25.03 0.11
C LYS A 334 1.99 23.77 0.48
N ALA A 335 2.24 22.67 -0.22
CA ALA A 335 1.57 21.40 0.05
C ALA A 335 1.94 20.84 1.41
N LEU A 336 3.22 20.84 1.79
CA LEU A 336 3.69 20.38 3.08
C LEU A 336 3.13 21.20 4.23
N LEU A 337 3.07 22.53 4.09
CA LEU A 337 2.50 23.42 5.10
C LEU A 337 0.99 23.20 5.33
N GLN A 338 0.27 22.73 4.32
CA GLN A 338 -1.16 22.48 4.38
C GLN A 338 -1.51 21.02 4.65
N ALA A 339 -0.51 20.13 4.65
CA ALA A 339 -0.73 18.69 4.76
C ALA A 339 -1.36 18.32 6.10
N LYS A 340 -2.42 17.50 6.02
CA LYS A 340 -3.08 16.87 7.16
C LYS A 340 -3.29 15.40 6.87
N VAL A 341 -3.00 14.57 7.85
CA VAL A 341 -3.19 13.12 7.75
C VAL A 341 -4.11 12.69 8.89
N LYS A 342 -5.28 12.23 8.53
CA LYS A 342 -6.31 11.81 9.51
C LYS A 342 -5.76 10.74 10.46
N GLY A 343 -5.87 11.01 11.76
CA GLY A 343 -5.41 10.10 12.81
C GLY A 343 -3.89 9.88 12.87
N ARG A 344 -3.07 10.74 12.25
CA ARG A 344 -1.59 10.70 12.30
C ARG A 344 -1.07 12.04 12.77
N ILE A 345 -0.88 12.18 14.09
CA ILE A 345 -0.55 13.45 14.76
C ILE A 345 -1.46 14.58 14.25
N GLU A 346 -2.71 14.25 14.09
CA GLU A 346 -3.73 15.19 13.62
C GLU A 346 -4.01 16.22 14.69
N MET A 347 -3.57 17.46 14.47
CA MET A 347 -3.83 18.57 15.40
C MET A 347 -5.23 19.11 15.18
N ILE A 348 -6.01 19.12 16.28
CA ILE A 348 -7.37 19.66 16.32
C ILE A 348 -7.34 21.00 17.04
N LYS A 349 -7.54 22.08 16.31
CA LYS A 349 -7.57 23.42 16.90
C LYS A 349 -8.89 23.68 17.65
N VAL A 350 -8.86 23.54 18.96
CA VAL A 350 -10.00 23.79 19.85
C VAL A 350 -9.76 24.95 20.80
N SER A 351 -8.49 25.32 21.06
CA SER A 351 -8.09 26.38 21.98
C SER A 351 -6.68 26.87 21.67
N ASP A 352 -6.38 28.11 21.99
CA ASP A 352 -5.01 28.64 21.98
C ASP A 352 -4.24 28.37 23.30
N GLN A 353 -4.92 27.78 24.30
CA GLN A 353 -4.32 27.48 25.62
C GLN A 353 -3.72 26.09 25.69
N PHE A 354 -4.10 25.18 24.81
CA PHE A 354 -3.56 23.80 24.72
C PHE A 354 -3.64 23.27 23.30
N THR A 355 -2.77 22.32 22.99
CA THR A 355 -2.75 21.60 21.72
C THR A 355 -3.43 20.23 21.93
N LEU A 356 -4.43 19.90 21.11
CA LEU A 356 -5.07 18.60 21.05
C LEU A 356 -4.57 17.85 19.81
N LEU A 357 -4.13 16.60 20.02
CA LEU A 357 -3.67 15.73 18.92
C LEU A 357 -4.44 14.41 18.96
N ILE A 358 -4.66 13.86 17.76
CA ILE A 358 -5.13 12.49 17.59
C ILE A 358 -4.04 11.71 16.84
N ASP A 359 -3.66 10.55 17.38
CA ASP A 359 -2.69 9.66 16.75
C ASP A 359 -3.13 8.20 16.80
N TYR A 360 -2.63 7.41 15.89
CA TYR A 360 -2.89 5.98 15.76
C TYR A 360 -1.94 5.10 16.61
N ALA A 361 -1.07 5.68 17.41
CA ALA A 361 -0.14 4.93 18.27
C ALA A 361 -0.92 3.98 19.20
N HIS A 362 -0.75 2.68 19.00
CA HIS A 362 -1.52 1.62 19.68
C HIS A 362 -0.63 0.55 20.33
N ASN A 363 0.69 0.68 20.24
CA ASN A 363 1.65 -0.18 20.93
C ASN A 363 2.65 0.66 21.74
N ALA A 364 3.38 0.02 22.66
CA ALA A 364 4.29 0.68 23.58
C ALA A 364 5.35 1.54 22.87
N MET A 365 5.98 1.01 21.83
CA MET A 365 7.04 1.71 21.08
C MET A 365 6.51 2.95 20.35
N ALA A 366 5.32 2.86 19.75
CA ALA A 366 4.71 4.00 19.06
C ALA A 366 4.32 5.10 20.04
N LEU A 367 3.73 4.74 21.20
CA LEU A 367 3.39 5.68 22.26
C LEU A 367 4.63 6.35 22.87
N GLU A 368 5.70 5.58 23.14
CA GLU A 368 6.94 6.11 23.66
C GLU A 368 7.57 7.11 22.68
N SER A 369 7.63 6.75 21.39
CA SER A 369 8.13 7.63 20.33
C SER A 369 7.34 8.93 20.24
N LEU A 370 6.00 8.85 20.26
CA LEU A 370 5.12 10.01 20.21
C LEU A 370 5.31 10.91 21.44
N LEU A 371 5.25 10.34 22.65
CA LEU A 371 5.35 11.10 23.91
C LEU A 371 6.74 11.73 24.07
N THR A 372 7.81 11.02 23.69
CA THR A 372 9.18 11.54 23.67
C THR A 372 9.30 12.74 22.71
N THR A 373 8.74 12.61 21.51
CA THR A 373 8.68 13.69 20.53
C THR A 373 7.95 14.91 21.08
N LEU A 374 6.80 14.73 21.71
CA LEU A 374 6.03 15.85 22.28
C LEU A 374 6.75 16.53 23.45
N ARG A 375 7.58 15.80 24.20
CA ARG A 375 8.42 16.40 25.26
C ARG A 375 9.51 17.31 24.73
N GLU A 376 9.99 17.12 23.50
CA GLU A 376 10.94 18.06 22.87
C GLU A 376 10.38 19.49 22.79
N TYR A 377 9.03 19.65 22.78
CA TYR A 377 8.35 20.96 22.74
C TYR A 377 8.13 21.56 24.12
N GLU A 378 8.73 20.98 25.17
CA GLU A 378 8.69 21.47 26.58
C GLU A 378 7.29 21.84 27.08
N PRO A 379 6.27 20.96 26.92
CA PRO A 379 4.92 21.26 27.39
C PRO A 379 4.88 21.37 28.92
N HIS A 380 4.22 22.38 29.45
CA HIS A 380 4.02 22.50 30.89
C HIS A 380 3.32 21.27 31.49
N ARG A 381 2.40 20.67 30.74
CA ARG A 381 1.70 19.43 31.10
C ARG A 381 1.37 18.61 29.86
N LEU A 382 1.73 17.34 29.86
CA LEU A 382 1.39 16.38 28.83
C LEU A 382 0.33 15.39 29.40
N ILE A 383 -0.83 15.30 28.74
CA ILE A 383 -1.92 14.40 29.11
C ILE A 383 -2.11 13.41 27.96
N SER A 384 -2.05 12.12 28.25
CA SER A 384 -2.32 11.06 27.29
C SER A 384 -3.66 10.41 27.65
N LEU A 385 -4.58 10.37 26.67
CA LEU A 385 -5.78 9.57 26.73
C LEU A 385 -5.59 8.38 25.79
N PHE A 386 -5.55 7.19 26.34
CA PHE A 386 -5.29 5.97 25.61
C PHE A 386 -6.48 5.01 25.76
N LEU A 387 -6.98 4.50 24.61
CA LEU A 387 -7.98 3.45 24.58
C LEU A 387 -7.34 2.22 23.92
N SER A 388 -7.31 1.11 24.66
CA SER A 388 -6.84 -0.16 24.12
C SER A 388 -7.82 -0.69 23.05
N LEU A 389 -7.28 -1.20 21.94
CA LEU A 389 -8.09 -1.85 20.89
C LEU A 389 -8.88 -3.05 21.41
N ILE A 390 -8.37 -3.72 22.46
CA ILE A 390 -9.05 -4.86 23.09
C ILE A 390 -10.33 -4.44 23.83
N HIS A 391 -10.41 -3.18 24.28
CA HIS A 391 -11.57 -2.64 24.99
C HIS A 391 -12.64 -2.06 24.03
N ILE A 392 -12.38 -2.00 22.75
CA ILE A 392 -13.36 -1.56 21.73
C ILE A 392 -14.32 -2.70 21.39
N SER A 393 -13.89 -3.95 21.54
CA SER A 393 -14.67 -5.15 21.19
C SER A 393 -15.38 -5.81 22.38
N GLU A 394 -15.07 -5.46 23.63
CA GLU A 394 -15.74 -5.99 24.82
C GLU A 394 -16.31 -4.86 25.68
N PRO A 395 -17.58 -4.96 26.10
CA PRO A 395 -18.12 -4.01 27.06
C PRO A 395 -17.36 -4.14 28.38
N THR A 396 -16.64 -3.11 28.77
CA THR A 396 -15.98 -3.03 30.08
C THR A 396 -17.06 -3.14 31.15
N ARG A 397 -17.10 -4.25 31.89
CA ARG A 397 -17.81 -4.26 33.16
C ARG A 397 -17.04 -3.33 34.08
N LEU A 398 -17.65 -2.22 34.42
CA LEU A 398 -17.25 -1.39 35.56
C LEU A 398 -17.83 -2.11 36.80
N ASP A 399 -17.00 -2.90 37.44
CA ASP A 399 -17.30 -3.40 38.82
C ASP A 399 -16.79 -2.39 39.82
#